data_f87b364f7419b656d39435839f8e38d6
#
_entry.id   f87b364f7419b656d39435839f8e38d6
#
_cell.length_a   1.000
_cell.length_b   1.000
_cell.length_c   1.000
_cell.angle_alpha   90.00
_cell.angle_beta   90.00
_cell.angle_gamma   90.00
#
_symmetry.space_group_name_H-M   'P 1'
#
loop_
_entity.id
_entity.type
_entity.pdbx_description
1 polymer ?
#
loop_
_entity_poly.entity_id
_entity_poly.type
_entity_poly.pdbx_seq_one_letter_code
_entity_poly.pdbx_strand_id
1 'polypeptide(L)'
;MQKEINKDSSDPGTFIQGRENKVFITGGTGFVGSYIIRNLVEKGHSVRAIRRSNKLPFYISSEVLNRVEWVNGDVLDIVSLNDAMQGMDAVVHSAAIVSFSRKERHEMYHVNVEGTANVVNAAIENKIKRFLHISSVAALGRTIKTETVTEQKKWEENKNNTHYAISKHHSELHVWRGFAEGLEGVIINPSTVLGFGDWHQSSCAIFKNAYKEFSWYTKGINGFVGVEDVAEATVQLLFSHMTQRRYIINAENRSFQQLFNTIADGFHKKYPHREATKTMGEIAWRMERLKEIFTGKKALLTKETAKVAHSKTSFDNAALLKELPNFQFNPLEKVIKTACEKYLQALNSGILSL
;
A
#
# COMPACT_ATOMS: atom_id res chain seq x y z
N MET A 1 -52.17 -11.51 -29.53
CA MET A 1 -51.47 -12.41 -28.61
C MET A 1 -49.96 -12.20 -28.80
N GLN A 2 -49.39 -11.23 -28.10
CA GLN A 2 -47.95 -11.02 -28.07
C GLN A 2 -47.39 -11.86 -26.91
N LYS A 3 -46.48 -12.78 -27.20
CA LYS A 3 -45.74 -13.51 -26.23
C LYS A 3 -44.58 -12.63 -25.72
N GLU A 4 -44.69 -12.19 -24.50
CA GLU A 4 -43.54 -11.65 -23.75
C GLU A 4 -42.50 -12.77 -23.56
N ILE A 5 -41.32 -12.54 -24.16
CA ILE A 5 -40.13 -13.37 -23.91
C ILE A 5 -39.48 -12.82 -22.65
N ASN A 6 -39.71 -13.48 -21.54
CA ASN A 6 -38.93 -13.30 -20.32
C ASN A 6 -37.49 -13.68 -20.62
N LYS A 7 -36.61 -12.68 -20.76
CA LYS A 7 -35.16 -12.89 -20.72
C LYS A 7 -34.72 -13.05 -19.27
N ASP A 8 -34.67 -14.28 -18.82
CA ASP A 8 -33.94 -14.68 -17.62
C ASP A 8 -32.45 -14.43 -17.89
N SER A 9 -31.97 -13.27 -17.49
CA SER A 9 -30.53 -12.91 -17.58
C SER A 9 -29.81 -13.38 -16.33
N SER A 10 -29.61 -14.67 -16.20
CA SER A 10 -28.61 -15.24 -15.30
C SER A 10 -27.23 -15.16 -15.98
N ASP A 11 -26.67 -13.97 -16.10
CA ASP A 11 -25.29 -13.76 -16.47
C ASP A 11 -24.43 -13.92 -15.19
N PRO A 12 -23.56 -14.94 -15.08
CA PRO A 12 -22.80 -15.21 -13.85
C PRO A 12 -21.69 -14.20 -13.54
N GLY A 13 -21.56 -13.13 -14.32
CA GLY A 13 -20.44 -12.18 -14.25
C GLY A 13 -20.75 -10.78 -13.70
N THR A 14 -21.99 -10.42 -13.42
CA THR A 14 -22.31 -9.06 -13.03
C THR A 14 -22.19 -8.87 -11.51
N PHE A 15 -21.13 -8.18 -11.07
CA PHE A 15 -21.09 -7.60 -9.72
C PHE A 15 -22.20 -6.56 -9.61
N ILE A 16 -23.22 -6.86 -8.84
CA ILE A 16 -24.31 -5.92 -8.59
C ILE A 16 -23.86 -4.95 -7.51
N GLN A 17 -23.68 -3.67 -7.85
CA GLN A 17 -23.56 -2.61 -6.85
C GLN A 17 -24.74 -2.69 -5.90
N GLY A 18 -24.48 -2.77 -4.59
CA GLY A 18 -25.51 -2.87 -3.55
C GLY A 18 -25.74 -4.26 -2.97
N ARG A 19 -25.05 -5.32 -3.46
CA ARG A 19 -25.09 -6.65 -2.84
C ARG A 19 -23.94 -6.85 -1.87
N GLU A 20 -24.18 -7.57 -0.80
CA GLU A 20 -23.13 -8.10 0.07
C GLU A 20 -22.23 -9.06 -0.73
N ASN A 21 -20.94 -8.79 -0.76
CA ASN A 21 -19.93 -9.65 -1.38
C ASN A 21 -19.00 -10.21 -0.31
N LYS A 22 -18.50 -11.43 -0.54
CA LYS A 22 -17.50 -12.08 0.32
C LYS A 22 -16.10 -11.77 -0.21
N VAL A 23 -15.32 -11.02 0.55
CA VAL A 23 -14.00 -10.56 0.16
C VAL A 23 -12.92 -11.22 0.99
N PHE A 24 -12.00 -11.94 0.35
CA PHE A 24 -10.78 -12.42 0.99
C PHE A 24 -9.68 -11.37 0.91
N ILE A 25 -8.97 -11.14 2.02
CA ILE A 25 -7.88 -10.18 2.05
C ILE A 25 -6.61 -10.78 2.65
N THR A 26 -5.50 -10.59 1.99
CA THR A 26 -4.18 -10.85 2.55
C THR A 26 -3.56 -9.55 3.04
N GLY A 27 -2.72 -9.61 4.08
CA GLY A 27 -2.11 -8.40 4.65
C GLY A 27 -3.09 -7.51 5.42
N GLY A 28 -4.23 -8.05 5.85
CA GLY A 28 -5.27 -7.34 6.58
C GLY A 28 -4.84 -6.80 7.95
N THR A 29 -3.75 -7.32 8.53
CA THR A 29 -3.16 -6.79 9.77
C THR A 29 -2.17 -5.64 9.53
N GLY A 30 -1.81 -5.37 8.27
CA GLY A 30 -0.92 -4.28 7.86
C GLY A 30 -1.62 -2.94 7.74
N PHE A 31 -0.84 -1.87 7.56
CA PHE A 31 -1.34 -0.49 7.53
C PHE A 31 -2.43 -0.27 6.47
N VAL A 32 -2.14 -0.55 5.21
CA VAL A 32 -3.12 -0.33 4.11
C VAL A 32 -4.26 -1.35 4.18
N GLY A 33 -3.93 -2.65 4.37
CA GLY A 33 -4.93 -3.71 4.37
C GLY A 33 -5.99 -3.57 5.47
N SER A 34 -5.62 -3.07 6.65
CA SER A 34 -6.58 -2.86 7.74
C SER A 34 -7.58 -1.72 7.48
N TYR A 35 -7.16 -0.67 6.78
CA TYR A 35 -8.06 0.40 6.34
C TYR A 35 -8.99 -0.06 5.22
N ILE A 36 -8.51 -0.95 4.33
CA ILE A 36 -9.36 -1.59 3.32
C ILE A 36 -10.41 -2.48 4.00
N ILE A 37 -10.02 -3.28 5.01
CA ILE A 37 -10.95 -4.07 5.82
C ILE A 37 -12.02 -3.17 6.43
N ARG A 38 -11.63 -2.07 7.08
CA ARG A 38 -12.57 -1.14 7.67
C ARG A 38 -13.57 -0.63 6.63
N ASN A 39 -13.11 -0.18 5.48
CA ASN A 39 -13.97 0.35 4.42
C ASN A 39 -14.95 -0.71 3.89
N LEU A 40 -14.49 -1.94 3.68
CA LEU A 40 -15.34 -3.06 3.25
C LEU A 40 -16.43 -3.40 4.28
N VAL A 41 -16.04 -3.52 5.57
CA VAL A 41 -16.95 -3.84 6.66
C VAL A 41 -17.99 -2.73 6.88
N GLU A 42 -17.58 -1.45 6.83
CA GLU A 42 -18.48 -0.30 6.95
C GLU A 42 -19.47 -0.22 5.77
N LYS A 43 -19.09 -0.68 4.59
CA LYS A 43 -19.96 -0.78 3.40
C LYS A 43 -20.83 -2.05 3.37
N GLY A 44 -20.76 -2.89 4.41
CA GLY A 44 -21.63 -4.06 4.56
C GLY A 44 -21.16 -5.32 3.83
N HIS A 45 -19.87 -5.40 3.45
CA HIS A 45 -19.31 -6.61 2.88
C HIS A 45 -18.82 -7.57 3.96
N SER A 46 -18.94 -8.88 3.69
CA SER A 46 -18.33 -9.93 4.50
C SER A 46 -16.84 -10.02 4.19
N VAL A 47 -15.99 -9.97 5.21
CA VAL A 47 -14.53 -10.01 5.05
C VAL A 47 -13.94 -11.21 5.76
N ARG A 48 -13.18 -12.04 5.02
CA ARG A 48 -12.26 -13.04 5.55
C ARG A 48 -10.84 -12.57 5.34
N ALA A 49 -10.01 -12.60 6.39
CA ALA A 49 -8.64 -12.15 6.32
C ALA A 49 -7.67 -13.19 6.86
N ILE A 50 -6.59 -13.46 6.10
CA ILE A 50 -5.53 -14.36 6.55
C ILE A 50 -4.51 -13.60 7.40
N ARG A 51 -4.05 -14.22 8.51
CA ARG A 51 -3.05 -13.66 9.41
C ARG A 51 -2.05 -14.71 9.89
N ARG A 52 -0.80 -14.27 10.12
CA ARG A 52 0.28 -15.12 10.64
C ARG A 52 0.36 -15.14 12.17
N SER A 53 -0.29 -14.21 12.82
CA SER A 53 -0.30 -14.07 14.29
C SER A 53 -1.61 -13.46 14.77
N ASN A 54 -1.86 -13.56 16.08
CA ASN A 54 -3.05 -12.99 16.69
C ASN A 54 -2.97 -11.47 16.94
N LYS A 55 -1.86 -10.81 16.56
CA LYS A 55 -1.70 -9.37 16.73
C LYS A 55 -2.55 -8.63 15.70
N LEU A 56 -3.55 -7.88 16.18
CA LEU A 56 -4.41 -7.04 15.36
C LEU A 56 -3.96 -5.57 15.40
N PRO A 57 -4.30 -4.76 14.40
CA PRO A 57 -3.94 -3.36 14.34
C PRO A 57 -4.72 -2.54 15.39
N PHE A 58 -4.01 -1.93 16.33
CA PHE A 58 -4.60 -1.13 17.43
C PHE A 58 -5.29 0.16 16.95
N TYR A 59 -5.02 0.58 15.74
CA TYR A 59 -5.53 1.83 15.14
C TYR A 59 -6.82 1.63 14.35
N ILE A 60 -7.37 0.43 14.32
CA ILE A 60 -8.71 0.11 13.81
C ILE A 60 -9.58 -0.29 15.00
N SER A 61 -10.84 0.14 15.00
CA SER A 61 -11.75 -0.17 16.11
C SER A 61 -11.99 -1.67 16.25
N SER A 62 -12.14 -2.12 17.51
CA SER A 62 -12.47 -3.52 17.82
C SER A 62 -13.82 -3.93 17.22
N GLU A 63 -14.77 -3.01 17.09
CA GLU A 63 -16.06 -3.25 16.46
C GLU A 63 -15.90 -3.73 15.00
N VAL A 64 -15.04 -3.06 14.22
CA VAL A 64 -14.71 -3.48 12.85
C VAL A 64 -13.98 -4.81 12.85
N LEU A 65 -12.93 -4.94 13.68
CA LEU A 65 -12.08 -6.13 13.69
C LEU A 65 -12.84 -7.41 14.14
N ASN A 66 -13.82 -7.28 15.00
CA ASN A 66 -14.68 -8.39 15.46
C ASN A 66 -15.68 -8.88 14.38
N ARG A 67 -15.93 -8.09 13.33
CA ARG A 67 -16.76 -8.48 12.18
C ARG A 67 -15.99 -9.21 11.09
N VAL A 68 -14.66 -9.34 11.23
CA VAL A 68 -13.79 -10.02 10.26
C VAL A 68 -13.61 -11.48 10.65
N GLU A 69 -13.79 -12.37 9.70
CA GLU A 69 -13.41 -13.77 9.83
C GLU A 69 -11.90 -13.92 9.67
N TRP A 70 -11.19 -14.01 10.80
CA TRP A 70 -9.73 -14.16 10.81
C TRP A 70 -9.34 -15.63 10.72
N VAL A 71 -8.62 -16.00 9.68
CA VAL A 71 -8.04 -17.33 9.49
C VAL A 71 -6.52 -17.31 9.64
N ASN A 72 -5.96 -18.34 10.27
CA ASN A 72 -4.50 -18.47 10.38
C ASN A 72 -3.94 -19.05 9.08
N GLY A 73 -2.81 -18.52 8.63
CA GLY A 73 -2.11 -19.00 7.43
C GLY A 73 -1.08 -17.99 6.93
N ASP A 74 -0.40 -18.32 5.84
CA ASP A 74 0.64 -17.53 5.22
C ASP A 74 0.44 -17.51 3.69
N VAL A 75 0.83 -16.41 3.03
CA VAL A 75 0.82 -16.32 1.55
C VAL A 75 1.82 -17.30 0.91
N LEU A 76 2.73 -17.87 1.68
CA LEU A 76 3.65 -18.91 1.25
C LEU A 76 3.11 -20.33 1.46
N ASP A 77 1.98 -20.48 2.14
CA ASP A 77 1.30 -21.76 2.35
C ASP A 77 0.09 -21.86 1.42
N ILE A 78 0.28 -22.63 0.33
CA ILE A 78 -0.73 -22.80 -0.72
C ILE A 78 -2.00 -23.48 -0.19
N VAL A 79 -1.87 -24.42 0.76
CA VAL A 79 -3.02 -25.11 1.34
C VAL A 79 -3.88 -24.14 2.12
N SER A 80 -3.28 -23.37 3.02
CA SER A 80 -4.01 -22.35 3.80
C SER A 80 -4.66 -21.29 2.93
N LEU A 81 -4.04 -20.93 1.79
CA LEU A 81 -4.61 -19.97 0.84
C LEU A 81 -5.85 -20.54 0.14
N ASN A 82 -5.77 -21.76 -0.36
CA ASN A 82 -6.89 -22.41 -1.05
C ASN A 82 -8.08 -22.59 -0.11
N ASP A 83 -7.86 -23.06 1.11
CA ASP A 83 -8.92 -23.23 2.10
C ASP A 83 -9.56 -21.86 2.47
N ALA A 84 -8.72 -20.84 2.65
CA ALA A 84 -9.20 -19.51 3.01
C ALA A 84 -9.97 -18.80 1.87
N MET A 85 -9.72 -19.14 0.60
CA MET A 85 -10.40 -18.54 -0.55
C MET A 85 -11.70 -19.25 -0.93
N GLN A 86 -11.99 -20.43 -0.38
CA GLN A 86 -13.22 -21.17 -0.71
C GLN A 86 -14.46 -20.32 -0.43
N GLY A 87 -15.32 -20.20 -1.45
CA GLY A 87 -16.60 -19.49 -1.36
C GLY A 87 -16.48 -17.96 -1.31
N MET A 88 -15.30 -17.39 -1.60
CA MET A 88 -15.10 -15.96 -1.73
C MET A 88 -15.45 -15.48 -3.14
N ASP A 89 -15.99 -14.25 -3.24
CA ASP A 89 -16.31 -13.62 -4.52
C ASP A 89 -15.12 -12.82 -5.06
N ALA A 90 -14.36 -12.18 -4.18
CA ALA A 90 -13.28 -11.29 -4.54
C ALA A 90 -12.06 -11.46 -3.62
N VAL A 91 -10.90 -11.08 -4.15
CA VAL A 91 -9.62 -11.09 -3.41
C VAL A 91 -8.98 -9.70 -3.47
N VAL A 92 -8.53 -9.21 -2.31
CA VAL A 92 -7.61 -8.07 -2.20
C VAL A 92 -6.27 -8.56 -1.68
N HIS A 93 -5.26 -8.54 -2.54
CA HIS A 93 -3.91 -8.93 -2.16
C HIS A 93 -3.09 -7.73 -1.72
N SER A 94 -2.99 -7.52 -0.40
CA SER A 94 -2.24 -6.41 0.22
C SER A 94 -1.02 -6.88 1.03
N ALA A 95 -0.79 -8.18 1.15
CA ALA A 95 0.37 -8.71 1.86
C ALA A 95 1.66 -8.38 1.09
N ALA A 96 2.58 -7.68 1.75
CA ALA A 96 3.92 -7.41 1.24
C ALA A 96 4.85 -7.00 2.38
N ILE A 97 6.14 -7.26 2.21
CA ILE A 97 7.20 -6.70 3.06
C ILE A 97 7.77 -5.47 2.38
N VAL A 98 7.78 -4.34 3.11
CA VAL A 98 8.45 -3.11 2.69
C VAL A 98 9.75 -3.00 3.46
N SER A 99 10.86 -3.28 2.81
CA SER A 99 12.17 -3.19 3.45
C SER A 99 13.25 -2.70 2.50
N PHE A 100 14.18 -1.93 3.05
CA PHE A 100 15.42 -1.50 2.42
C PHE A 100 16.66 -2.11 3.10
N SER A 101 16.44 -2.99 4.07
CA SER A 101 17.49 -3.73 4.78
C SER A 101 18.00 -4.89 3.94
N ARG A 102 19.32 -5.06 3.90
CA ARG A 102 19.95 -6.22 3.23
C ARG A 102 19.58 -7.54 3.88
N LYS A 103 19.40 -7.53 5.20
CA LYS A 103 19.08 -8.74 5.98
C LYS A 103 17.69 -9.29 5.64
N GLU A 104 16.74 -8.42 5.33
CA GLU A 104 15.35 -8.78 5.04
C GLU A 104 15.09 -8.99 3.54
N ARG A 105 16.11 -8.80 2.69
CA ARG A 105 15.95 -8.86 1.23
C ARG A 105 15.40 -10.21 0.76
N HIS A 106 15.96 -11.30 1.23
CA HIS A 106 15.53 -12.64 0.83
C HIS A 106 14.07 -12.88 1.20
N GLU A 107 13.71 -12.62 2.45
CA GLU A 107 12.34 -12.74 2.93
C GLU A 107 11.37 -11.82 2.15
N MET A 108 11.80 -10.58 1.86
CA MET A 108 11.00 -9.65 1.06
C MET A 108 10.71 -10.21 -0.35
N TYR A 109 11.70 -10.77 -1.05
CA TYR A 109 11.47 -11.38 -2.37
C TYR A 109 10.56 -12.60 -2.26
N HIS A 110 10.78 -13.45 -1.29
CA HIS A 110 9.99 -14.65 -1.06
C HIS A 110 8.51 -14.29 -0.81
N VAL A 111 8.23 -13.38 0.13
CA VAL A 111 6.86 -12.96 0.42
C VAL A 111 6.25 -12.17 -0.75
N ASN A 112 6.99 -11.18 -1.31
CA ASN A 112 6.40 -10.28 -2.31
C ASN A 112 6.20 -10.97 -3.67
N VAL A 113 7.14 -11.82 -4.11
CA VAL A 113 7.10 -12.43 -5.45
C VAL A 113 6.42 -13.79 -5.40
N GLU A 114 6.96 -14.73 -4.62
CA GLU A 114 6.40 -16.09 -4.55
C GLU A 114 5.04 -16.09 -3.85
N GLY A 115 4.90 -15.33 -2.74
CA GLY A 115 3.61 -15.17 -2.07
C GLY A 115 2.54 -14.58 -3.00
N THR A 116 2.88 -13.60 -3.86
CA THR A 116 1.94 -13.10 -4.87
C THR A 116 1.59 -14.16 -5.91
N ALA A 117 2.57 -14.92 -6.38
CA ALA A 117 2.33 -16.03 -7.32
C ALA A 117 1.34 -17.05 -6.74
N ASN A 118 1.53 -17.42 -5.46
CA ASN A 118 0.64 -18.37 -4.77
C ASN A 118 -0.79 -17.82 -4.63
N VAL A 119 -0.93 -16.54 -4.25
CA VAL A 119 -2.25 -15.90 -4.12
C VAL A 119 -2.96 -15.80 -5.47
N VAL A 120 -2.25 -15.50 -6.56
CA VAL A 120 -2.81 -15.49 -7.92
C VAL A 120 -3.25 -16.89 -8.33
N ASN A 121 -2.42 -17.92 -8.11
CA ASN A 121 -2.75 -19.31 -8.44
C ASN A 121 -3.99 -19.77 -7.66
N ALA A 122 -4.03 -19.55 -6.35
CA ALA A 122 -5.18 -19.88 -5.51
C ALA A 122 -6.46 -19.15 -5.97
N ALA A 123 -6.35 -17.87 -6.40
CA ALA A 123 -7.48 -17.12 -6.90
C ALA A 123 -8.04 -17.72 -8.21
N ILE A 124 -7.18 -18.18 -9.12
CA ILE A 124 -7.58 -18.85 -10.37
C ILE A 124 -8.24 -20.19 -10.04
N GLU A 125 -7.63 -21.02 -9.18
CA GLU A 125 -8.14 -22.34 -8.80
C GLU A 125 -9.51 -22.24 -8.14
N ASN A 126 -9.71 -21.26 -7.25
CA ASN A 126 -10.99 -21.00 -6.58
C ASN A 126 -12.00 -20.21 -7.44
N LYS A 127 -11.70 -19.93 -8.70
CA LYS A 127 -12.56 -19.22 -9.65
C LYS A 127 -13.03 -17.87 -9.10
N ILE A 128 -12.11 -17.14 -8.47
CA ILE A 128 -12.37 -15.80 -7.92
C ILE A 128 -12.81 -14.88 -9.06
N LYS A 129 -13.95 -14.18 -8.86
CA LYS A 129 -14.55 -13.30 -9.86
C LYS A 129 -13.79 -11.97 -10.00
N ARG A 130 -13.23 -11.46 -8.90
CA ARG A 130 -12.54 -10.16 -8.89
C ARG A 130 -11.26 -10.21 -8.07
N PHE A 131 -10.18 -9.69 -8.63
CA PHE A 131 -8.88 -9.65 -8.00
C PHE A 131 -8.31 -8.22 -7.98
N LEU A 132 -7.87 -7.75 -6.83
CA LEU A 132 -7.18 -6.46 -6.73
C LEU A 132 -5.85 -6.63 -6.02
N HIS A 133 -4.77 -6.19 -6.68
CA HIS A 133 -3.42 -6.21 -6.12
C HIS A 133 -2.99 -4.82 -5.65
N ILE A 134 -2.59 -4.72 -4.38
CA ILE A 134 -1.96 -3.53 -3.84
C ILE A 134 -0.47 -3.58 -4.16
N SER A 135 -0.08 -2.89 -5.22
CA SER A 135 1.31 -2.72 -5.62
C SER A 135 1.93 -1.46 -4.99
N SER A 136 2.70 -0.72 -5.73
CA SER A 136 3.29 0.58 -5.35
C SER A 136 3.74 1.32 -6.61
N VAL A 137 3.79 2.65 -6.57
CA VAL A 137 4.48 3.42 -7.62
C VAL A 137 5.94 3.01 -7.80
N ALA A 138 6.55 2.37 -6.81
CA ALA A 138 7.89 1.82 -6.93
C ALA A 138 8.00 0.75 -8.04
N ALA A 139 6.95 -0.03 -8.30
CA ALA A 139 6.91 -1.05 -9.35
C ALA A 139 6.99 -0.46 -10.78
N LEU A 140 6.71 0.83 -10.94
CA LEU A 140 6.84 1.52 -12.22
C LEU A 140 8.29 1.87 -12.58
N GLY A 141 9.22 1.65 -11.65
CA GLY A 141 10.63 1.97 -11.82
C GLY A 141 10.92 3.47 -11.62
N ARG A 142 12.22 3.78 -11.54
CA ARG A 142 12.67 5.15 -11.35
C ARG A 142 13.08 5.78 -12.65
N THR A 143 12.76 7.06 -12.80
CA THR A 143 13.26 7.83 -13.92
C THR A 143 14.63 8.43 -13.58
N ILE A 144 15.47 8.60 -14.60
CA ILE A 144 16.73 9.34 -14.49
C ILE A 144 16.47 10.84 -14.72
N LYS A 145 15.42 11.14 -15.48
CA LYS A 145 14.98 12.50 -15.82
C LYS A 145 13.87 12.97 -14.90
N THR A 146 13.73 14.28 -14.72
CA THR A 146 12.59 14.87 -14.03
C THR A 146 11.38 14.80 -14.97
N GLU A 147 10.56 13.78 -14.80
CA GLU A 147 9.31 13.59 -15.57
C GLU A 147 8.19 13.12 -14.66
N THR A 148 6.95 13.36 -15.07
CA THR A 148 5.78 12.82 -14.40
C THR A 148 5.57 11.38 -14.85
N VAL A 149 5.49 10.47 -13.88
CA VAL A 149 5.28 9.04 -14.10
C VAL A 149 3.80 8.77 -14.26
N THR A 150 3.44 8.05 -15.32
CA THR A 150 2.09 7.54 -15.58
C THR A 150 2.07 6.02 -15.56
N GLU A 151 0.90 5.41 -15.63
CA GLU A 151 0.71 3.96 -15.71
C GLU A 151 1.35 3.33 -16.95
N GLN A 152 1.58 4.11 -17.99
CA GLN A 152 2.19 3.66 -19.26
C GLN A 152 3.70 3.52 -19.18
N LYS A 153 4.32 3.97 -18.07
CA LYS A 153 5.77 3.86 -17.91
C LYS A 153 6.20 2.41 -18.01
N LYS A 154 7.11 2.15 -18.96
CA LYS A 154 7.75 0.84 -19.11
C LYS A 154 8.85 0.69 -18.07
N TRP A 155 8.93 -0.52 -17.51
CA TRP A 155 10.02 -0.87 -16.60
C TRP A 155 11.36 -0.85 -17.35
N GLU A 156 12.33 -0.23 -16.74
CA GLU A 156 13.71 -0.24 -17.20
C GLU A 156 14.61 -0.74 -16.07
N GLU A 157 15.41 -1.74 -16.34
CA GLU A 157 16.43 -2.17 -15.40
C GLU A 157 17.52 -1.11 -15.30
N ASN A 158 17.65 -0.52 -14.13
CA ASN A 158 18.69 0.45 -13.87
C ASN A 158 19.16 0.40 -12.41
N LYS A 159 20.38 0.93 -12.17
CA LYS A 159 21.01 0.95 -10.84
C LYS A 159 20.30 1.84 -9.80
N ASN A 160 19.25 2.55 -10.21
CA ASN A 160 18.45 3.39 -9.30
C ASN A 160 17.24 2.66 -8.73
N ASN A 161 16.84 1.53 -9.33
CA ASN A 161 15.78 0.71 -8.79
C ASN A 161 16.22 0.09 -7.46
N THR A 162 15.37 0.25 -6.43
CA THR A 162 15.58 -0.39 -5.13
C THR A 162 15.19 -1.86 -5.21
N HIS A 163 15.71 -2.70 -4.31
CA HIS A 163 15.27 -4.09 -4.23
C HIS A 163 13.77 -4.22 -3.95
N TYR A 164 13.22 -3.30 -3.17
CA TYR A 164 11.76 -3.21 -2.99
C TYR A 164 11.04 -2.95 -4.31
N ALA A 165 11.50 -1.98 -5.11
CA ALA A 165 10.91 -1.68 -6.42
C ALA A 165 10.95 -2.90 -7.35
N ILE A 166 12.08 -3.61 -7.41
CA ILE A 166 12.23 -4.82 -8.20
C ILE A 166 11.27 -5.92 -7.72
N SER A 167 11.15 -6.14 -6.39
CA SER A 167 10.23 -7.14 -5.84
C SER A 167 8.77 -6.84 -6.17
N LYS A 168 8.35 -5.56 -6.12
CA LYS A 168 6.99 -5.15 -6.48
C LYS A 168 6.73 -5.25 -7.98
N HIS A 169 7.72 -4.94 -8.82
CA HIS A 169 7.62 -5.17 -10.25
C HIS A 169 7.44 -6.66 -10.58
N HIS A 170 8.26 -7.54 -9.98
CA HIS A 170 8.13 -8.98 -10.19
C HIS A 170 6.80 -9.53 -9.68
N SER A 171 6.28 -9.02 -8.55
CA SER A 171 4.92 -9.40 -8.11
C SER A 171 3.85 -8.99 -9.11
N GLU A 172 3.93 -7.79 -9.71
CA GLU A 172 3.00 -7.39 -10.77
C GLU A 172 3.04 -8.33 -11.98
N LEU A 173 4.22 -8.86 -12.36
CA LEU A 173 4.31 -9.81 -13.47
C LEU A 173 3.47 -11.07 -13.22
N HIS A 174 3.42 -11.57 -11.98
CA HIS A 174 2.55 -12.70 -11.64
C HIS A 174 1.06 -12.33 -11.71
N VAL A 175 0.69 -11.11 -11.34
CA VAL A 175 -0.69 -10.62 -11.47
C VAL A 175 -1.07 -10.46 -12.95
N TRP A 176 -0.20 -9.88 -13.76
CA TRP A 176 -0.41 -9.77 -15.22
C TRP A 176 -0.53 -11.15 -15.89
N ARG A 177 0.26 -12.14 -15.44
CA ARG A 177 0.10 -13.54 -15.86
C ARG A 177 -1.30 -14.07 -15.51
N GLY A 178 -1.76 -13.85 -14.25
CA GLY A 178 -3.09 -14.25 -13.83
C GLY A 178 -4.20 -13.62 -14.68
N PHE A 179 -4.05 -12.34 -15.04
CA PHE A 179 -4.98 -11.67 -15.95
C PHE A 179 -4.98 -12.30 -17.36
N ALA A 180 -3.81 -12.66 -17.88
CA ALA A 180 -3.71 -13.37 -19.16
C ALA A 180 -4.33 -14.78 -19.12
N GLU A 181 -4.37 -15.43 -17.95
CA GLU A 181 -5.02 -16.71 -17.70
C GLU A 181 -6.53 -16.58 -17.38
N GLY A 182 -7.10 -15.37 -17.47
CA GLY A 182 -8.53 -15.13 -17.34
C GLY A 182 -8.99 -14.59 -15.97
N LEU A 183 -8.08 -14.32 -15.02
CA LEU A 183 -8.43 -13.68 -13.78
C LEU A 183 -8.82 -12.21 -14.04
N GLU A 184 -10.02 -11.81 -13.67
CA GLU A 184 -10.48 -10.43 -13.81
C GLU A 184 -10.03 -9.57 -12.63
N GLY A 185 -9.46 -8.40 -12.91
CA GLY A 185 -9.03 -7.53 -11.81
C GLY A 185 -8.15 -6.38 -12.23
N VAL A 186 -7.68 -5.64 -11.23
CA VAL A 186 -6.86 -4.45 -11.39
C VAL A 186 -5.67 -4.45 -10.42
N ILE A 187 -4.66 -3.68 -10.77
CA ILE A 187 -3.53 -3.36 -9.91
C ILE A 187 -3.66 -1.90 -9.48
N ILE A 188 -3.41 -1.59 -8.24
CA ILE A 188 -3.21 -0.20 -7.81
C ILE A 188 -1.78 0.04 -7.38
N ASN A 189 -1.27 1.21 -7.72
CA ASN A 189 0.09 1.67 -7.41
C ASN A 189 0.00 2.90 -6.50
N PRO A 190 -0.19 2.73 -5.17
CA PRO A 190 -0.17 3.85 -4.25
C PRO A 190 1.21 4.51 -4.22
N SER A 191 1.24 5.84 -4.14
CA SER A 191 2.41 6.63 -3.77
C SER A 191 2.72 6.44 -2.26
N THR A 192 3.48 7.33 -1.63
CA THR A 192 3.74 7.20 -0.18
C THR A 192 2.46 7.41 0.61
N VAL A 193 1.99 6.35 1.25
CA VAL A 193 0.72 6.36 2.00
C VAL A 193 0.91 6.99 3.37
N LEU A 194 0.09 7.98 3.69
CA LEU A 194 0.11 8.74 4.95
C LEU A 194 -1.16 8.47 5.76
N GLY A 195 -1.05 8.47 7.08
CA GLY A 195 -2.19 8.30 7.97
C GLY A 195 -1.77 7.82 9.36
N PHE A 196 -2.76 7.53 10.20
CA PHE A 196 -2.54 7.00 11.54
C PHE A 196 -2.36 5.48 11.50
N GLY A 197 -1.25 5.00 12.05
CA GLY A 197 -0.89 3.58 12.09
C GLY A 197 0.21 3.29 13.10
N ASP A 198 0.87 2.14 13.00
CA ASP A 198 2.03 1.87 13.84
C ASP A 198 3.24 2.70 13.34
N TRP A 199 3.56 3.75 14.07
CA TRP A 199 4.64 4.67 13.68
C TRP A 199 6.06 4.12 13.84
N HIS A 200 6.19 2.87 14.27
CA HIS A 200 7.44 2.13 14.22
C HIS A 200 7.67 1.44 12.88
N GLN A 201 6.66 1.45 11.98
CA GLN A 201 6.67 0.70 10.75
C GLN A 201 6.41 1.56 9.52
N SER A 202 7.01 1.17 8.40
CA SER A 202 6.69 1.69 7.07
C SER A 202 6.70 3.23 6.98
N SER A 203 5.81 3.81 6.19
CA SER A 203 5.65 5.26 6.02
C SER A 203 5.15 5.99 7.27
N CYS A 204 4.50 5.29 8.21
CA CYS A 204 4.08 5.87 9.49
C CYS A 204 5.26 6.39 10.32
N ALA A 205 6.47 5.84 10.12
CA ALA A 205 7.69 6.31 10.78
C ALA A 205 8.06 7.78 10.45
N ILE A 206 7.54 8.33 9.36
CA ILE A 206 7.69 9.75 9.00
C ILE A 206 7.10 10.64 10.09
N PHE A 207 5.93 10.28 10.62
CA PHE A 207 5.28 11.02 11.71
C PHE A 207 6.10 10.97 13.01
N LYS A 208 6.64 9.79 13.35
CA LYS A 208 7.52 9.64 14.52
C LYS A 208 8.77 10.52 14.42
N ASN A 209 9.39 10.57 13.24
CA ASN A 209 10.59 11.38 13.02
C ASN A 209 10.28 12.87 13.15
N ALA A 210 9.17 13.34 12.60
CA ALA A 210 8.74 14.74 12.74
C ALA A 210 8.39 15.07 14.20
N TYR A 211 7.68 14.19 14.91
CA TYR A 211 7.37 14.35 16.33
C TYR A 211 8.64 14.47 17.21
N LYS A 212 9.71 13.73 16.85
CA LYS A 212 11.03 13.79 17.50
C LYS A 212 11.89 14.98 17.04
N GLU A 213 11.32 15.92 16.29
CA GLU A 213 12.02 17.12 15.79
C GLU A 213 13.29 16.76 14.99
N PHE A 214 13.19 15.77 14.09
CA PHE A 214 14.31 15.41 13.23
C PHE A 214 14.77 16.61 12.42
N SER A 215 16.02 17.02 12.62
CA SER A 215 16.53 18.33 12.17
C SER A 215 16.85 18.41 10.68
N TRP A 216 16.87 17.28 9.96
CA TRP A 216 17.34 17.24 8.56
C TRP A 216 16.18 17.09 7.58
N TYR A 217 16.26 17.79 6.45
CA TYR A 217 15.35 17.63 5.32
C TYR A 217 16.10 17.48 4.00
N THR A 218 15.41 17.00 2.96
CA THR A 218 15.89 16.97 1.58
C THR A 218 14.92 17.71 0.67
N LYS A 219 15.42 18.17 -0.48
CA LYS A 219 14.61 18.83 -1.53
C LYS A 219 14.08 17.85 -2.59
N GLY A 220 14.13 16.55 -2.32
CA GLY A 220 13.50 15.55 -3.18
C GLY A 220 11.98 15.72 -3.22
N ILE A 221 11.39 15.33 -4.35
CA ILE A 221 9.93 15.38 -4.58
C ILE A 221 9.44 13.95 -4.69
N ASN A 222 8.29 13.66 -4.09
CA ASN A 222 7.61 12.39 -4.17
C ASN A 222 6.09 12.58 -4.17
N GLY A 223 5.36 11.52 -4.56
CA GLY A 223 3.92 11.48 -4.41
C GLY A 223 3.49 11.03 -3.02
N PHE A 224 2.37 11.58 -2.55
CA PHE A 224 1.77 11.26 -1.27
C PHE A 224 0.26 11.11 -1.39
N VAL A 225 -0.32 10.21 -0.57
CA VAL A 225 -1.76 9.93 -0.56
C VAL A 225 -2.21 9.52 0.84
N GLY A 226 -3.44 9.84 1.21
CA GLY A 226 -4.06 9.38 2.45
C GLY A 226 -4.39 7.89 2.41
N VAL A 227 -4.24 7.18 3.53
CA VAL A 227 -4.59 5.76 3.62
C VAL A 227 -6.09 5.52 3.42
N GLU A 228 -6.93 6.46 3.84
CA GLU A 228 -8.37 6.44 3.62
C GLU A 228 -8.69 6.48 2.13
N ASP A 229 -8.02 7.35 1.37
CA ASP A 229 -8.21 7.48 -0.07
C ASP A 229 -7.75 6.22 -0.81
N VAL A 230 -6.65 5.59 -0.36
CA VAL A 230 -6.21 4.30 -0.90
C VAL A 230 -7.25 3.22 -0.65
N ALA A 231 -7.82 3.15 0.57
CA ALA A 231 -8.84 2.17 0.91
C ALA A 231 -10.13 2.39 0.10
N GLU A 232 -10.57 3.64 -0.04
CA GLU A 232 -11.77 3.99 -0.82
C GLU A 232 -11.59 3.68 -2.30
N ALA A 233 -10.48 4.09 -2.92
CA ALA A 233 -10.17 3.78 -4.31
C ALA A 233 -10.07 2.26 -4.55
N THR A 234 -9.50 1.51 -3.57
CA THR A 234 -9.43 0.04 -3.63
C THR A 234 -10.82 -0.56 -3.72
N VAL A 235 -11.74 -0.17 -2.85
CA VAL A 235 -13.09 -0.76 -2.80
C VAL A 235 -13.89 -0.37 -4.05
N GLN A 236 -13.82 0.88 -4.50
CA GLN A 236 -14.48 1.30 -5.73
C GLN A 236 -13.97 0.55 -6.97
N LEU A 237 -12.64 0.39 -7.11
CA LEU A 237 -12.04 -0.36 -8.22
C LEU A 237 -12.30 -1.86 -8.14
N LEU A 238 -12.32 -2.45 -6.93
CA LEU A 238 -12.63 -3.88 -6.74
C LEU A 238 -14.00 -4.23 -7.33
N PHE A 239 -14.99 -3.37 -7.12
CA PHE A 239 -16.37 -3.56 -7.59
C PHE A 239 -16.71 -2.80 -8.89
N SER A 240 -15.70 -2.29 -9.59
CA SER A 240 -15.87 -1.69 -10.90
C SER A 240 -15.84 -2.74 -12.01
N HIS A 241 -16.21 -2.34 -13.22
CA HIS A 241 -16.08 -3.18 -14.43
C HIS A 241 -14.66 -3.17 -15.01
N MET A 242 -13.74 -2.41 -14.42
CA MET A 242 -12.38 -2.27 -14.94
C MET A 242 -11.60 -3.56 -14.70
N THR A 243 -10.94 -4.05 -15.72
CA THR A 243 -10.10 -5.24 -15.65
C THR A 243 -8.82 -5.09 -16.44
N GLN A 244 -7.79 -5.86 -16.08
CA GLN A 244 -6.50 -5.89 -16.77
C GLN A 244 -5.84 -4.50 -16.93
N ARG A 245 -5.93 -3.68 -15.88
CA ARG A 245 -5.36 -2.34 -15.82
C ARG A 245 -4.66 -2.09 -14.50
N ARG A 246 -3.83 -1.07 -14.47
CA ARG A 246 -3.26 -0.54 -13.23
C ARG A 246 -3.56 0.95 -13.11
N TYR A 247 -3.62 1.44 -11.86
CA TYR A 247 -3.93 2.83 -11.55
C TYR A 247 -2.99 3.37 -10.49
N ILE A 248 -2.40 4.53 -10.74
CA ILE A 248 -1.62 5.27 -9.76
C ILE A 248 -2.58 5.95 -8.78
N ILE A 249 -2.39 5.69 -7.49
CA ILE A 249 -3.14 6.34 -6.42
C ILE A 249 -2.24 7.36 -5.76
N ASN A 250 -2.34 8.60 -6.22
CA ASN A 250 -1.51 9.72 -5.77
C ASN A 250 -2.37 10.97 -5.59
N ALA A 251 -2.42 11.54 -4.37
CA ALA A 251 -3.16 12.76 -4.14
C ALA A 251 -2.37 13.99 -4.59
N GLU A 252 -1.13 14.11 -4.13
CA GLU A 252 -0.30 15.28 -4.39
C GLU A 252 1.18 14.91 -4.52
N ASN A 253 1.89 15.70 -5.32
CA ASN A 253 3.35 15.64 -5.42
C ASN A 253 3.95 16.79 -4.60
N ARG A 254 4.75 16.47 -3.56
CA ARG A 254 5.35 17.46 -2.66
C ARG A 254 6.84 17.17 -2.41
N SER A 255 7.58 18.19 -2.00
CA SER A 255 8.92 17.96 -1.47
C SER A 255 8.88 17.34 -0.07
N PHE A 256 9.91 16.57 0.29
CA PHE A 256 10.04 16.04 1.65
C PHE A 256 10.10 17.17 2.69
N GLN A 257 10.69 18.33 2.36
CA GLN A 257 10.71 19.49 3.24
C GLN A 257 9.28 19.99 3.54
N GLN A 258 8.46 20.19 2.50
CA GLN A 258 7.06 20.61 2.68
C GLN A 258 6.28 19.59 3.52
N LEU A 259 6.43 18.29 3.23
CA LEU A 259 5.78 17.25 4.00
C LEU A 259 6.15 17.30 5.49
N PHE A 260 7.46 17.34 5.80
CA PHE A 260 7.91 17.38 7.20
C PHE A 260 7.47 18.66 7.91
N ASN A 261 7.45 19.81 7.23
CA ASN A 261 6.92 21.04 7.80
C ASN A 261 5.43 20.91 8.17
N THR A 262 4.61 20.39 7.22
CA THR A 262 3.17 20.19 7.49
C THR A 262 2.93 19.21 8.66
N ILE A 263 3.75 18.15 8.78
CA ILE A 263 3.63 17.21 9.92
C ILE A 263 4.08 17.88 11.22
N ALA A 264 5.15 18.68 11.18
CA ALA A 264 5.63 19.41 12.34
C ALA A 264 4.58 20.42 12.85
N ASP A 265 3.89 21.13 11.93
CA ASP A 265 2.73 21.99 12.27
C ASP A 265 1.64 21.19 12.98
N GLY A 266 1.27 20.04 12.44
CA GLY A 266 0.25 19.17 13.03
C GLY A 266 0.58 18.67 14.44
N PHE A 267 1.87 18.57 14.79
CA PHE A 267 2.35 18.21 16.12
C PHE A 267 2.75 19.41 16.99
N HIS A 268 2.71 20.64 16.48
CA HIS A 268 3.26 21.84 17.13
C HIS A 268 4.74 21.69 17.50
N LYS A 269 5.53 21.15 16.55
CA LYS A 269 6.96 20.87 16.69
C LYS A 269 7.81 21.77 15.79
N LYS A 270 9.12 21.82 16.06
CA LYS A 270 10.06 22.59 15.23
C LYS A 270 10.24 21.96 13.86
N TYR A 271 10.37 22.81 12.85
CA TYR A 271 10.67 22.40 11.49
C TYR A 271 12.09 21.84 11.36
N PRO A 272 12.31 20.88 10.46
CA PRO A 272 13.66 20.53 10.05
C PRO A 272 14.33 21.76 9.42
N HIS A 273 15.52 22.10 9.89
CA HIS A 273 16.21 23.34 9.52
C HIS A 273 17.57 23.10 8.86
N ARG A 274 18.03 21.84 8.74
CA ARG A 274 19.30 21.48 8.12
C ARG A 274 19.07 20.76 6.80
N GLU A 275 19.60 21.28 5.71
CA GLU A 275 19.54 20.60 4.42
C GLU A 275 20.54 19.46 4.38
N ALA A 276 20.06 18.23 4.18
CA ALA A 276 20.91 17.07 3.88
C ALA A 276 21.25 17.09 2.39
N THR A 277 22.53 17.29 2.07
CA THR A 277 23.02 17.22 0.69
C THR A 277 23.21 15.77 0.25
N LYS A 278 23.31 15.52 -1.07
CA LYS A 278 23.60 14.19 -1.60
C LYS A 278 24.89 13.60 -1.04
N THR A 279 25.92 14.42 -0.89
CA THR A 279 27.23 14.01 -0.33
C THR A 279 27.11 13.58 1.13
N MET A 280 26.35 14.34 1.93
CA MET A 280 26.07 13.99 3.32
C MET A 280 25.28 12.67 3.41
N GLY A 281 24.28 12.48 2.55
CA GLY A 281 23.55 11.22 2.46
C GLY A 281 24.45 10.03 2.13
N GLU A 282 25.42 10.23 1.23
CA GLU A 282 26.42 9.22 0.85
C GLU A 282 27.35 8.83 2.02
N ILE A 283 27.71 9.77 2.87
CA ILE A 283 28.52 9.51 4.07
C ILE A 283 27.65 8.85 5.14
N ALA A 284 26.48 9.40 5.42
CA ALA A 284 25.59 8.97 6.49
C ALA A 284 25.17 7.48 6.36
N TRP A 285 24.77 7.04 5.14
CA TRP A 285 24.40 5.63 4.97
C TRP A 285 25.60 4.67 5.14
N ARG A 286 26.83 5.10 4.83
CA ARG A 286 28.02 4.28 5.06
C ARG A 286 28.30 4.13 6.56
N MET A 287 28.14 5.23 7.32
CA MET A 287 28.29 5.19 8.79
C MET A 287 27.19 4.31 9.43
N GLU A 288 25.94 4.46 9.01
CA GLU A 288 24.84 3.61 9.50
C GLU A 288 25.09 2.11 9.16
N ARG A 289 25.65 1.82 7.99
CA ARG A 289 26.02 0.45 7.62
C ARG A 289 27.13 -0.12 8.53
N LEU A 290 28.17 0.68 8.84
CA LEU A 290 29.21 0.27 9.78
C LEU A 290 28.59 0.00 11.16
N LYS A 291 27.75 0.90 11.65
CA LYS A 291 27.02 0.75 12.89
C LYS A 291 26.15 -0.53 12.90
N GLU A 292 25.45 -0.84 11.81
CA GLU A 292 24.67 -2.08 11.65
C GLU A 292 25.55 -3.33 11.79
N ILE A 293 26.77 -3.31 11.20
CA ILE A 293 27.72 -4.43 11.27
C ILE A 293 28.20 -4.65 12.72
N PHE A 294 28.53 -3.57 13.43
CA PHE A 294 29.08 -3.67 14.79
C PHE A 294 27.99 -3.89 15.86
N THR A 295 26.79 -3.35 15.68
CA THR A 295 25.74 -3.40 16.72
C THR A 295 24.64 -4.42 16.44
N GLY A 296 24.57 -4.97 15.23
CA GLY A 296 23.49 -5.83 14.77
C GLY A 296 22.13 -5.13 14.56
N LYS A 297 22.02 -3.84 14.94
CA LYS A 297 20.78 -3.05 14.81
C LYS A 297 20.58 -2.66 13.36
N LYS A 298 19.31 -2.59 12.90
CA LYS A 298 18.95 -2.14 11.53
C LYS A 298 19.47 -0.71 11.29
N ALA A 299 20.05 -0.49 10.10
CA ALA A 299 20.45 0.84 9.67
C ALA A 299 19.22 1.75 9.53
N LEU A 300 19.29 2.95 10.11
CA LEU A 300 18.22 3.97 9.97
C LEU A 300 18.19 4.56 8.55
N LEU A 301 19.35 4.63 7.89
CA LEU A 301 19.51 5.14 6.54
C LEU A 301 20.27 4.11 5.70
N THR A 302 19.67 3.67 4.61
CA THR A 302 20.31 2.78 3.64
C THR A 302 20.73 3.56 2.41
N LYS A 303 21.60 2.98 1.56
CA LYS A 303 21.96 3.57 0.26
C LYS A 303 20.70 3.85 -0.60
N GLU A 304 19.71 2.95 -0.53
CA GLU A 304 18.48 3.06 -1.30
C GLU A 304 17.61 4.21 -0.79
N THR A 305 17.38 4.30 0.52
CA THR A 305 16.58 5.39 1.11
C THR A 305 17.25 6.76 0.94
N ALA A 306 18.58 6.84 1.05
CA ALA A 306 19.33 8.08 0.76
C ALA A 306 19.11 8.55 -0.69
N LYS A 307 19.14 7.65 -1.68
CA LYS A 307 18.85 7.99 -3.07
C LYS A 307 17.41 8.45 -3.26
N VAL A 308 16.44 7.74 -2.66
CA VAL A 308 15.01 8.10 -2.71
C VAL A 308 14.78 9.50 -2.19
N ALA A 309 15.36 9.84 -1.04
CA ALA A 309 15.20 11.13 -0.39
C ALA A 309 15.68 12.32 -1.25
N HIS A 310 16.54 12.10 -2.22
CA HIS A 310 17.05 13.14 -3.14
C HIS A 310 16.47 13.06 -4.56
N SER A 311 15.61 12.08 -4.85
CA SER A 311 14.96 11.98 -6.17
C SER A 311 13.85 13.02 -6.31
N LYS A 312 13.61 13.45 -7.55
CA LYS A 312 12.46 14.31 -7.87
C LYS A 312 11.59 13.52 -8.83
N THR A 313 10.55 12.91 -8.29
CA THR A 313 9.60 12.09 -9.07
C THR A 313 8.19 12.55 -8.77
N SER A 314 7.46 12.89 -9.82
CA SER A 314 6.04 13.21 -9.74
C SER A 314 5.22 12.06 -10.35
N PHE A 315 3.99 11.89 -9.90
CA PHE A 315 3.08 10.86 -10.37
C PHE A 315 1.78 11.50 -10.83
N ASP A 316 1.24 10.99 -11.93
CA ASP A 316 -0.05 11.40 -12.48
C ASP A 316 -1.14 10.44 -11.97
N ASN A 317 -2.30 10.99 -11.65
CA ASN A 317 -3.48 10.26 -11.20
C ASN A 317 -4.67 10.38 -12.16
N ALA A 318 -4.47 10.96 -13.35
CA ALA A 318 -5.55 11.26 -14.28
C ALA A 318 -6.30 10.00 -14.75
N ALA A 319 -5.61 8.87 -14.89
CA ALA A 319 -6.24 7.61 -15.26
C ALA A 319 -7.24 7.14 -14.20
N LEU A 320 -6.91 7.24 -12.91
CA LEU A 320 -7.83 6.92 -11.81
C LEU A 320 -9.06 7.84 -11.84
N LEU A 321 -8.85 9.16 -11.91
CA LEU A 321 -9.94 10.15 -11.87
C LEU A 321 -10.87 10.06 -13.10
N LYS A 322 -10.35 9.60 -14.23
CA LYS A 322 -11.17 9.32 -15.41
C LYS A 322 -12.10 8.12 -15.19
N GLU A 323 -11.63 7.08 -14.54
CA GLU A 323 -12.42 5.86 -14.28
C GLU A 323 -13.35 6.01 -13.08
N LEU A 324 -12.97 6.83 -12.10
CA LEU A 324 -13.76 7.13 -10.91
C LEU A 324 -14.09 8.64 -10.86
N PRO A 325 -14.99 9.15 -11.71
CA PRO A 325 -15.22 10.60 -11.86
C PRO A 325 -15.76 11.29 -10.60
N ASN A 326 -16.39 10.54 -9.71
CA ASN A 326 -16.89 11.06 -8.43
C ASN A 326 -15.90 10.90 -7.27
N PHE A 327 -14.73 10.28 -7.52
CA PHE A 327 -13.71 10.11 -6.50
C PHE A 327 -12.94 11.41 -6.29
N GLN A 328 -12.77 11.79 -5.03
CA GLN A 328 -12.00 12.97 -4.64
C GLN A 328 -10.99 12.59 -3.56
N PHE A 329 -9.74 12.98 -3.78
CA PHE A 329 -8.71 12.84 -2.75
C PHE A 329 -8.95 13.84 -1.60
N ASN A 330 -8.70 13.41 -0.38
CA ASN A 330 -8.62 14.32 0.74
C ASN A 330 -7.37 15.20 0.62
N PRO A 331 -7.46 16.52 0.88
CA PRO A 331 -6.28 17.39 0.97
C PRO A 331 -5.26 16.84 1.95
N LEU A 332 -3.99 16.80 1.58
CA LEU A 332 -2.93 16.22 2.43
C LEU A 332 -2.81 16.93 3.79
N GLU A 333 -3.07 18.22 3.87
CA GLU A 333 -3.11 18.96 5.12
C GLU A 333 -4.13 18.36 6.09
N LYS A 334 -5.34 18.03 5.60
CA LYS A 334 -6.39 17.42 6.40
C LYS A 334 -5.98 16.00 6.85
N VAL A 335 -5.43 15.20 5.92
CA VAL A 335 -4.93 13.84 6.22
C VAL A 335 -3.85 13.89 7.31
N ILE A 336 -2.87 14.77 7.16
CA ILE A 336 -1.75 14.91 8.09
C ILE A 336 -2.25 15.40 9.45
N LYS A 337 -3.08 16.46 9.48
CA LYS A 337 -3.63 17.01 10.72
C LYS A 337 -4.39 15.94 11.51
N THR A 338 -5.31 15.23 10.85
CA THR A 338 -6.08 14.14 11.47
C THR A 338 -5.17 13.01 11.99
N ALA A 339 -4.13 12.64 11.23
CA ALA A 339 -3.17 11.64 11.68
C ALA A 339 -2.39 12.12 12.92
N CYS A 340 -1.90 13.36 12.94
CA CYS A 340 -1.19 13.93 14.08
C CYS A 340 -2.07 13.95 15.35
N GLU A 341 -3.33 14.37 15.24
CA GLU A 341 -4.29 14.36 16.35
C GLU A 341 -4.46 12.95 16.92
N LYS A 342 -4.64 11.94 16.06
CA LYS A 342 -4.77 10.54 16.49
C LYS A 342 -3.49 10.00 17.13
N TYR A 343 -2.30 10.38 16.62
CA TYR A 343 -1.02 10.00 17.23
C TYR A 343 -0.87 10.62 18.63
N LEU A 344 -1.23 11.90 18.81
CA LEU A 344 -1.21 12.55 20.13
C LEU A 344 -2.18 11.88 21.10
N GLN A 345 -3.39 11.54 20.67
CA GLN A 345 -4.34 10.81 21.49
C GLN A 345 -3.81 9.43 21.91
N ALA A 346 -3.20 8.67 20.97
CA ALA A 346 -2.63 7.36 21.25
C ALA A 346 -1.41 7.41 22.19
N LEU A 347 -0.61 8.47 22.13
CA LEU A 347 0.47 8.72 23.09
C LEU A 347 -0.07 9.04 24.48
N ASN A 348 -1.06 9.94 24.57
CA ASN A 348 -1.66 10.35 25.84
C ASN A 348 -2.40 9.20 26.54
N SER A 349 -2.97 8.28 25.77
CA SER A 349 -3.63 7.07 26.30
C SER A 349 -2.68 5.90 26.58
N GLY A 350 -1.38 6.04 26.31
CA GLY A 350 -0.40 4.97 26.51
C GLY A 350 -0.47 3.81 25.50
N ILE A 351 -1.29 3.93 24.47
CA ILE A 351 -1.39 2.92 23.40
C ILE A 351 -0.11 2.91 22.54
N LEU A 352 0.50 4.08 22.34
CA LEU A 352 1.78 4.21 21.65
C LEU A 352 2.89 4.62 22.61
N SER A 353 4.09 4.10 22.38
CA SER A 353 5.34 4.51 23.04
C SER A 353 6.26 5.28 22.07
N LEU A 354 7.14 6.13 22.62
CA LEU A 354 8.14 6.91 21.89
C LEU A 354 9.29 6.07 21.30
#